data_de64e5e5dc0ca06a50c152f730f4a669
#
_entry.id   de64e5e5dc0ca06a50c152f730f4a669
#
_cell.length_a   1.000
_cell.length_b   1.000
_cell.length_c   1.000
_cell.angle_alpha   90.00
_cell.angle_beta   90.00
_cell.angle_gamma   90.00
#
_symmetry.space_group_name_H-M   'P 1'
#
loop_
_entity.id
_entity.type
_entity.pdbx_description
1 polymer ?
#
loop_
_entity_poly.entity_id
_entity_poly.type
_entity_poly.pdbx_seq_one_letter_code
_entity_poly.pdbx_strand_id
1 'polypeptide(L)'
;MSCIQTRGLAYGQIRYNDLSIEGGKATFISGFSGSGKSTLLRLFNKTIAPTAGSVLYHGQNMDDIDSITLRREVLLAGQSVFLFDSTVGENFDAYCEARECAPLSAEDKQNFLRLCCANFPLDAPCVHLSGGERQRVFLAICLSFLPKVLMLDEPTSALDQDTAERFMTQVLGYCRQRGMTVVAVSHDPALTERHAENVISLRAEVE
;
A
#
# COMPACT_ATOMS: atom_id res chain seq x y z
N MET A 1 -0.67 -17.96 8.92
CA MET A 1 -1.79 -17.42 9.76
C MET A 1 -2.44 -16.26 9.03
N SER A 2 -3.75 -16.13 9.15
CA SER A 2 -4.46 -15.00 8.55
C SER A 2 -4.10 -13.68 9.27
N CYS A 3 -3.75 -12.65 8.49
CA CYS A 3 -3.42 -11.32 8.99
C CYS A 3 -4.66 -10.40 9.00
N ILE A 4 -5.40 -10.40 7.87
CA ILE A 4 -6.65 -9.64 7.73
C ILE A 4 -7.76 -10.61 7.30
N GLN A 5 -8.94 -10.49 7.88
CA GLN A 5 -10.13 -11.25 7.50
C GLN A 5 -11.34 -10.33 7.40
N THR A 6 -12.28 -10.64 6.53
CA THR A 6 -13.58 -9.94 6.47
C THR A 6 -14.72 -10.87 6.83
N ARG A 7 -15.80 -10.31 7.37
CA ARG A 7 -17.03 -11.02 7.69
C ARG A 7 -18.23 -10.17 7.27
N GLY A 8 -18.96 -10.61 6.25
CA GLY A 8 -20.15 -9.94 5.74
C GLY A 8 -19.92 -8.47 5.37
N LEU A 9 -18.72 -8.13 4.90
CA LEU A 9 -18.27 -6.74 4.68
C LEU A 9 -19.06 -6.09 3.55
N ALA A 10 -19.56 -4.87 3.80
CA ALA A 10 -20.22 -4.05 2.78
C ALA A 10 -19.87 -2.57 2.93
N TYR A 11 -19.91 -1.84 1.81
CA TYR A 11 -19.78 -0.40 1.77
C TYR A 11 -20.71 0.21 0.69
N GLY A 12 -21.69 0.97 1.11
CA GLY A 12 -22.76 1.44 0.22
C GLY A 12 -23.49 0.26 -0.42
N GLN A 13 -23.49 0.22 -1.76
CA GLN A 13 -24.07 -0.87 -2.54
C GLN A 13 -23.09 -2.04 -2.79
N ILE A 14 -21.82 -1.91 -2.42
CA ILE A 14 -20.81 -2.93 -2.67
C ILE A 14 -20.85 -3.95 -1.52
N ARG A 15 -21.06 -5.22 -1.86
CA ARG A 15 -20.93 -6.35 -0.95
C ARG A 15 -19.68 -7.15 -1.30
N TYR A 16 -18.89 -7.50 -0.31
CA TYR A 16 -17.68 -8.29 -0.49
C TYR A 16 -17.90 -9.70 0.04
N ASN A 17 -17.40 -10.71 -0.69
CA ASN A 17 -17.28 -12.05 -0.13
C ASN A 17 -16.32 -12.02 1.06
N ASP A 18 -16.46 -12.99 1.96
CA ASP A 18 -15.51 -13.12 3.05
C ASP A 18 -14.11 -13.45 2.51
N LEU A 19 -13.15 -12.66 2.92
CA LEU A 19 -11.76 -12.70 2.44
C LEU A 19 -10.81 -13.04 3.60
N SER A 20 -9.67 -13.62 3.24
CA SER A 20 -8.59 -13.91 4.16
C SER A 20 -7.25 -13.59 3.52
N ILE A 21 -6.48 -12.65 4.11
CA ILE A 21 -5.14 -12.28 3.70
C ILE A 21 -4.16 -12.99 4.62
N GLU A 22 -3.25 -13.76 4.03
CA GLU A 22 -2.20 -14.44 4.79
C GLU A 22 -1.07 -13.48 5.16
N GLY A 23 -0.61 -13.57 6.42
CA GLY A 23 0.51 -12.77 6.90
C GLY A 23 1.85 -13.17 6.26
N GLY A 24 2.70 -12.16 5.98
CA GLY A 24 4.04 -12.35 5.43
C GLY A 24 4.08 -12.74 3.95
N LYS A 25 2.94 -12.66 3.25
CA LYS A 25 2.81 -12.98 1.82
C LYS A 25 2.34 -11.79 1.00
N ALA A 26 2.59 -11.85 -0.32
CA ALA A 26 2.06 -10.92 -1.29
C ALA A 26 0.73 -11.45 -1.85
N THR A 27 -0.36 -10.75 -1.51
CA THR A 27 -1.71 -11.05 -2.02
C THR A 27 -2.11 -9.97 -3.03
N PHE A 28 -2.48 -10.38 -4.24
CA PHE A 28 -2.97 -9.46 -5.26
C PHE A 28 -4.49 -9.53 -5.34
N ILE A 29 -5.12 -8.35 -5.37
CA ILE A 29 -6.55 -8.20 -5.53
C ILE A 29 -6.83 -7.84 -6.99
N SER A 30 -7.52 -8.73 -7.70
CA SER A 30 -7.97 -8.54 -9.08
C SER A 30 -9.48 -8.29 -9.13
N GLY A 31 -9.96 -7.71 -10.23
CA GLY A 31 -11.37 -7.43 -10.47
C GLY A 31 -11.54 -6.30 -11.48
N PHE A 32 -12.72 -6.18 -12.07
CA PHE A 32 -13.01 -5.13 -13.06
C PHE A 32 -12.92 -3.72 -12.44
N SER A 33 -12.83 -2.70 -13.28
CA SER A 33 -12.86 -1.31 -12.82
C SER A 33 -14.21 -1.01 -12.13
N GLY A 34 -14.16 -0.33 -10.98
CA GLY A 34 -15.36 -0.10 -10.17
C GLY A 34 -15.79 -1.25 -9.25
N SER A 35 -15.08 -2.39 -9.23
CA SER A 35 -15.41 -3.51 -8.32
C SER A 35 -15.11 -3.26 -6.83
N GLY A 36 -14.70 -2.06 -6.46
CA GLY A 36 -14.47 -1.70 -5.06
C GLY A 36 -13.09 -2.05 -4.50
N LYS A 37 -12.07 -2.35 -5.35
CA LYS A 37 -10.72 -2.71 -4.90
C LYS A 37 -10.08 -1.64 -4.01
N SER A 38 -10.04 -0.40 -4.48
CA SER A 38 -9.50 0.73 -3.69
C SER A 38 -10.35 1.03 -2.44
N THR A 39 -11.65 0.81 -2.52
CA THR A 39 -12.56 0.92 -1.38
C THR A 39 -12.22 -0.14 -0.33
N LEU A 40 -11.97 -1.38 -0.75
CA LEU A 40 -11.57 -2.46 0.15
C LEU A 40 -10.25 -2.15 0.88
N LEU A 41 -9.24 -1.63 0.17
CA LEU A 41 -7.99 -1.21 0.81
C LEU A 41 -8.21 -0.12 1.86
N ARG A 42 -9.11 0.84 1.60
CA ARG A 42 -9.47 1.90 2.56
C ARG A 42 -10.26 1.39 3.77
N LEU A 43 -11.04 0.32 3.60
CA LEU A 43 -11.71 -0.39 4.70
C LEU A 43 -10.69 -1.12 5.57
N PHE A 44 -9.65 -1.72 4.98
CA PHE A 44 -8.60 -2.46 5.70
C PHE A 44 -7.73 -1.58 6.61
N ASN A 45 -7.67 -0.28 6.42
CA ASN A 45 -6.92 0.63 7.31
C ASN A 45 -7.81 1.66 8.02
N LYS A 46 -9.13 1.46 8.06
CA LYS A 46 -10.10 2.39 8.66
C LYS A 46 -10.03 3.83 8.10
N THR A 47 -9.59 4.02 6.84
CA THR A 47 -9.76 5.32 6.17
C THR A 47 -11.23 5.63 5.93
N ILE A 48 -12.03 4.60 5.70
CA ILE A 48 -13.50 4.63 5.66
C ILE A 48 -14.04 3.52 6.56
N ALA A 49 -15.26 3.71 7.07
CA ALA A 49 -15.95 2.72 7.86
C ALA A 49 -16.89 1.87 6.98
N PRO A 50 -17.05 0.57 7.25
CA PRO A 50 -18.00 -0.28 6.54
C PRO A 50 -19.44 0.13 6.87
N THR A 51 -20.39 -0.10 5.93
CA THR A 51 -21.83 0.07 6.18
C THR A 51 -22.44 -1.17 6.83
N ALA A 52 -21.81 -2.34 6.67
CA ALA A 52 -22.14 -3.58 7.35
C ALA A 52 -20.93 -4.52 7.40
N GLY A 53 -21.02 -5.50 8.30
CA GLY A 53 -19.96 -6.47 8.51
C GLY A 53 -18.78 -5.92 9.30
N SER A 54 -17.64 -6.63 9.25
CA SER A 54 -16.45 -6.27 10.02
C SER A 54 -15.18 -6.70 9.32
N VAL A 55 -14.07 -6.03 9.66
CA VAL A 55 -12.71 -6.42 9.29
C VAL A 55 -11.97 -6.82 10.56
N LEU A 56 -11.32 -7.97 10.53
CA LEU A 56 -10.49 -8.46 11.63
C LEU A 56 -9.01 -8.32 11.26
N TYR A 57 -8.21 -7.80 12.17
CA TYR A 57 -6.76 -7.74 12.08
C TYR A 57 -6.15 -8.62 13.17
N HIS A 58 -5.41 -9.66 12.76
CA HIS A 58 -4.91 -10.70 13.66
C HIS A 58 -5.99 -11.27 14.60
N GLY A 59 -7.22 -11.42 14.11
CA GLY A 59 -8.35 -11.96 14.86
C GLY A 59 -9.10 -10.97 15.74
N GLN A 60 -8.59 -9.75 15.94
CA GLN A 60 -9.27 -8.67 16.64
C GLN A 60 -10.09 -7.82 15.66
N ASN A 61 -11.30 -7.42 16.07
CA ASN A 61 -12.09 -6.48 15.25
C ASN A 61 -11.34 -5.14 15.14
N MET A 62 -11.17 -4.66 13.91
CA MET A 62 -10.48 -3.39 13.67
C MET A 62 -11.20 -2.21 14.34
N ASP A 63 -12.51 -2.29 14.57
CA ASP A 63 -13.25 -1.23 15.26
C ASP A 63 -12.78 -1.02 16.70
N ASP A 64 -12.24 -2.08 17.34
CA ASP A 64 -11.71 -2.05 18.70
C ASP A 64 -10.24 -1.57 18.75
N ILE A 65 -9.62 -1.32 17.59
CA ILE A 65 -8.23 -0.86 17.50
C ILE A 65 -8.22 0.66 17.25
N ASP A 66 -7.40 1.38 17.99
CA ASP A 66 -7.18 2.80 17.73
C ASP A 66 -6.74 3.05 16.29
N SER A 67 -7.36 4.01 15.61
CA SER A 67 -7.16 4.24 14.17
C SER A 67 -5.73 4.69 13.82
N ILE A 68 -5.07 5.44 14.71
CA ILE A 68 -3.69 5.90 14.50
C ILE A 68 -2.76 4.69 14.61
N THR A 69 -2.93 3.90 15.67
CA THR A 69 -2.16 2.66 15.90
C THR A 69 -2.32 1.71 14.73
N LEU A 70 -3.55 1.47 14.27
CA LEU A 70 -3.80 0.60 13.12
C LEU A 70 -3.10 1.11 11.85
N ARG A 71 -3.21 2.39 11.52
CA ARG A 71 -2.60 2.98 10.31
C ARG A 71 -1.08 3.07 10.38
N ARG A 72 -0.49 2.99 11.57
CA ARG A 72 0.97 2.81 11.72
C ARG A 72 1.42 1.41 11.30
N GLU A 73 0.58 0.40 11.50
CA GLU A 73 0.87 -1.00 11.13
C GLU A 73 0.35 -1.39 9.74
N VAL A 74 -0.86 -0.92 9.38
CA VAL A 74 -1.55 -1.21 8.10
C VAL A 74 -1.55 0.05 7.26
N LEU A 75 -0.55 0.19 6.41
CA LEU A 75 -0.28 1.42 5.66
C LEU A 75 -0.74 1.28 4.20
N LEU A 76 -1.52 2.26 3.74
CA LEU A 76 -1.99 2.34 2.35
C LEU A 76 -1.16 3.38 1.58
N ALA A 77 -0.43 2.92 0.57
CA ALA A 77 0.10 3.75 -0.50
C ALA A 77 -0.91 3.79 -1.65
N GLY A 78 -1.82 4.76 -1.58
CA GLY A 78 -2.91 4.92 -2.55
C GLY A 78 -2.48 5.67 -3.82
N GLN A 79 -3.41 5.78 -4.77
CA GLN A 79 -3.20 6.52 -6.03
C GLN A 79 -3.02 8.04 -5.79
N SER A 80 -3.74 8.59 -4.82
CA SER A 80 -3.63 10.01 -4.47
C SER A 80 -2.42 10.22 -3.58
N VAL A 81 -1.38 10.82 -4.14
CA VAL A 81 -0.12 11.10 -3.45
C VAL A 81 -0.09 12.53 -2.98
N PHE A 82 0.16 12.72 -1.70
CA PHE A 82 0.46 14.02 -1.14
C PHE A 82 1.97 14.12 -0.86
N LEU A 83 2.63 15.10 -1.44
CA LEU A 83 3.96 15.53 -1.07
C LEU A 83 3.92 17.04 -0.83
N PHE A 84 4.56 17.47 0.23
CA PHE A 84 4.73 18.89 0.52
C PHE A 84 5.51 19.59 -0.59
N ASP A 85 5.27 20.87 -0.79
CA ASP A 85 6.01 21.71 -1.73
C ASP A 85 7.39 22.04 -1.18
N SER A 86 8.23 21.02 -1.11
CA SER A 86 9.58 21.03 -0.56
C SER A 86 10.43 19.98 -1.29
N THR A 87 11.65 19.72 -0.80
CA THR A 87 12.53 18.71 -1.39
C THR A 87 12.11 17.29 -1.04
N VAL A 88 12.64 16.33 -1.78
CA VAL A 88 12.42 14.88 -1.53
C VAL A 88 12.86 14.52 -0.10
N GLY A 89 14.05 14.99 0.33
CA GLY A 89 14.57 14.72 1.67
C GLY A 89 13.72 15.31 2.78
N GLU A 90 13.26 16.54 2.61
CA GLU A 90 12.38 17.22 3.58
C GLU A 90 11.01 16.56 3.68
N ASN A 91 10.49 15.97 2.59
CA ASN A 91 9.27 15.16 2.65
C ASN A 91 9.44 13.93 3.55
N PHE A 92 10.57 13.21 3.47
CA PHE A 92 10.84 12.12 4.42
C PHE A 92 10.81 12.62 5.87
N ASP A 93 11.45 13.76 6.15
CA ASP A 93 11.52 14.32 7.50
C ASP A 93 10.15 14.75 8.00
N ALA A 94 9.37 15.45 7.19
CA ALA A 94 8.00 15.87 7.53
C ALA A 94 7.07 14.67 7.84
N TYR A 95 7.18 13.60 7.06
CA TYR A 95 6.40 12.37 7.32
C TYR A 95 6.89 11.63 8.57
N CYS A 96 8.20 11.61 8.85
CA CYS A 96 8.73 11.04 10.09
C CYS A 96 8.26 11.86 11.31
N GLU A 97 8.28 13.17 11.23
CA GLU A 97 7.79 14.05 12.29
C GLU A 97 6.29 13.82 12.56
N ALA A 98 5.46 13.80 11.51
CA ALA A 98 4.04 13.54 11.62
C ALA A 98 3.71 12.15 12.23
N ARG A 99 4.61 11.19 12.11
CA ARG A 99 4.48 9.85 12.70
C ARG A 99 5.22 9.71 14.04
N GLU A 100 5.83 10.76 14.55
CA GLU A 100 6.61 10.75 15.80
C GLU A 100 7.72 9.70 15.80
N CYS A 101 8.38 9.50 14.66
CA CYS A 101 9.48 8.57 14.52
C CYS A 101 10.83 9.32 14.34
N ALA A 102 11.92 8.60 14.60
CA ALA A 102 13.24 9.17 14.43
C ALA A 102 13.51 9.48 12.94
N PRO A 103 14.15 10.60 12.62
CA PRO A 103 14.52 10.93 11.25
C PRO A 103 15.51 9.90 10.69
N LEU A 104 15.37 9.61 9.39
CA LEU A 104 16.26 8.71 8.69
C LEU A 104 17.56 9.42 8.29
N SER A 105 18.65 8.64 8.22
CA SER A 105 19.89 9.13 7.62
C SER A 105 19.69 9.42 6.12
N ALA A 106 20.53 10.29 5.55
CA ALA A 106 20.50 10.56 4.10
C ALA A 106 20.74 9.29 3.27
N GLU A 107 21.59 8.39 3.76
CA GLU A 107 21.85 7.10 3.12
C GLU A 107 20.62 6.20 3.12
N ASP A 108 19.89 6.10 4.24
CA ASP A 108 18.68 5.30 4.34
C ASP A 108 17.57 5.83 3.43
N LYS A 109 17.35 7.17 3.42
CA LYS A 109 16.41 7.81 2.49
C LYS A 109 16.73 7.44 1.05
N GLN A 110 18.01 7.54 0.65
CA GLN A 110 18.45 7.22 -0.69
C GLN A 110 18.30 5.72 -1.02
N ASN A 111 18.46 4.83 -0.01
CA ASN A 111 18.24 3.39 -0.17
C ASN A 111 16.76 3.09 -0.45
N PHE A 112 15.82 3.70 0.27
CA PHE A 112 14.38 3.55 0.03
C PHE A 112 13.96 4.10 -1.34
N LEU A 113 14.53 5.23 -1.76
CA LEU A 113 14.27 5.79 -3.09
C LEU A 113 14.72 4.81 -4.18
N ARG A 114 15.96 4.28 -4.08
CA ARG A 114 16.46 3.28 -5.05
C ARG A 114 15.59 2.04 -5.10
N LEU A 115 15.13 1.55 -3.95
CA LEU A 115 14.23 0.40 -3.84
C LEU A 115 12.91 0.62 -4.60
N CYS A 116 12.43 1.86 -4.61
CA CYS A 116 11.20 2.24 -5.33
C CYS A 116 11.46 2.76 -6.76
N CYS A 117 12.65 2.53 -7.33
CA CYS A 117 13.04 3.05 -8.65
C CYS A 117 12.90 4.59 -8.77
N ALA A 118 13.07 5.31 -7.67
CA ALA A 118 13.01 6.76 -7.56
C ALA A 118 14.42 7.32 -7.39
N ASN A 119 15.18 7.41 -8.49
CA ASN A 119 16.58 7.80 -8.46
C ASN A 119 16.73 9.34 -8.47
N PHE A 120 16.22 10.01 -7.45
CA PHE A 120 16.31 11.45 -7.29
C PHE A 120 17.30 11.80 -6.17
N PRO A 121 18.05 12.93 -6.30
CA PRO A 121 18.79 13.47 -5.18
C PRO A 121 17.82 13.98 -4.10
N LEU A 122 18.26 14.01 -2.82
CA LEU A 122 17.39 14.40 -1.71
C LEU A 122 17.00 15.88 -1.72
N ASP A 123 17.78 16.74 -2.37
CA ASP A 123 17.53 18.16 -2.56
C ASP A 123 16.65 18.47 -3.78
N ALA A 124 16.22 17.44 -4.55
CA ALA A 124 15.32 17.64 -5.68
C ALA A 124 13.95 18.19 -5.20
N PRO A 125 13.46 19.32 -5.79
CA PRO A 125 12.14 19.84 -5.45
C PRO A 125 11.02 18.94 -5.95
N CYS A 126 10.10 18.54 -5.08
CA CYS A 126 9.00 17.66 -5.43
C CYS A 126 8.00 18.26 -6.42
N VAL A 127 7.94 19.58 -6.54
CA VAL A 127 7.06 20.30 -7.50
C VAL A 127 7.42 19.98 -8.94
N HIS A 128 8.68 19.62 -9.23
CA HIS A 128 9.14 19.29 -10.59
C HIS A 128 8.97 17.83 -10.97
N LEU A 129 8.55 16.98 -10.03
CA LEU A 129 8.35 15.56 -10.27
C LEU A 129 7.01 15.31 -10.98
N SER A 130 7.03 14.44 -11.98
CA SER A 130 5.81 13.90 -12.62
C SER A 130 4.95 13.12 -11.61
N GLY A 131 3.69 12.86 -11.94
CA GLY A 131 2.80 12.11 -11.06
C GLY A 131 3.34 10.74 -10.66
N GLY A 132 3.90 9.99 -11.61
CA GLY A 132 4.50 8.67 -11.33
C GLY A 132 5.77 8.75 -10.49
N GLU A 133 6.57 9.80 -10.67
CA GLU A 133 7.76 10.03 -9.84
C GLU A 133 7.38 10.39 -8.41
N ARG A 134 6.39 11.26 -8.22
CA ARG A 134 5.83 11.60 -6.91
C ARG A 134 5.29 10.36 -6.21
N GLN A 135 4.61 9.46 -6.95
CA GLN A 135 4.09 8.21 -6.41
C GLN A 135 5.21 7.32 -5.89
N ARG A 136 6.32 7.17 -6.64
CA ARG A 136 7.48 6.37 -6.19
C ARG A 136 8.20 6.96 -4.99
N VAL A 137 8.36 8.29 -4.93
CA VAL A 137 8.91 8.98 -3.75
C VAL A 137 8.01 8.75 -2.53
N PHE A 138 6.70 8.92 -2.67
CA PHE A 138 5.75 8.68 -1.59
C PHE A 138 5.78 7.22 -1.12
N LEU A 139 5.88 6.27 -2.04
CA LEU A 139 6.00 4.87 -1.69
C LEU A 139 7.30 4.56 -0.94
N ALA A 140 8.42 5.19 -1.33
CA ALA A 140 9.69 5.08 -0.61
C ALA A 140 9.56 5.58 0.83
N ILE A 141 8.84 6.70 1.04
CA ILE A 141 8.50 7.21 2.37
C ILE A 141 7.63 6.20 3.13
N CYS A 142 6.56 5.68 2.52
CA CYS A 142 5.69 4.68 3.14
C CYS A 142 6.47 3.42 3.56
N LEU A 143 7.34 2.93 2.70
CA LEU A 143 8.13 1.73 2.94
C LEU A 143 9.17 1.93 4.04
N SER A 144 9.69 3.15 4.21
CA SER A 144 10.66 3.49 5.24
C SER A 144 10.11 3.35 6.66
N PHE A 145 8.80 3.36 6.83
CA PHE A 145 8.14 3.13 8.13
C PHE A 145 8.04 1.66 8.52
N LEU A 146 8.45 0.75 7.64
CA LEU A 146 8.44 -0.70 7.88
C LEU A 146 7.08 -1.21 8.43
N PRO A 147 5.95 -0.91 7.76
CA PRO A 147 4.64 -1.32 8.23
C PRO A 147 4.53 -2.85 8.26
N LYS A 148 3.69 -3.40 9.14
CA LYS A 148 3.41 -4.85 9.15
C LYS A 148 2.63 -5.29 7.91
N VAL A 149 1.75 -4.40 7.41
CA VAL A 149 0.99 -4.59 6.17
C VAL A 149 1.17 -3.37 5.28
N LEU A 150 1.73 -3.56 4.11
CA LEU A 150 1.84 -2.56 3.06
C LEU A 150 0.76 -2.81 2.01
N MET A 151 -0.13 -1.85 1.81
CA MET A 151 -1.17 -1.91 0.79
C MET A 151 -0.82 -0.97 -0.36
N LEU A 152 -0.87 -1.48 -1.58
CA LEU A 152 -0.47 -0.81 -2.81
C LEU A 152 -1.68 -0.71 -3.74
N ASP A 153 -2.12 0.51 -4.06
CA ASP A 153 -3.22 0.76 -4.98
C ASP A 153 -2.68 1.21 -6.34
N GLU A 154 -2.58 0.28 -7.28
CA GLU A 154 -2.05 0.47 -8.64
C GLU A 154 -0.65 1.10 -8.69
N PRO A 155 0.34 0.57 -8.00
CA PRO A 155 1.64 1.21 -7.80
C PRO A 155 2.46 1.34 -9.08
N THR A 156 2.09 0.63 -10.14
CA THR A 156 2.82 0.57 -11.42
C THR A 156 2.08 1.20 -12.60
N SER A 157 0.90 1.80 -12.37
CA SER A 157 0.04 2.30 -13.46
C SER A 157 0.68 3.39 -14.33
N ALA A 158 1.68 4.12 -13.80
CA ALA A 158 2.40 5.18 -14.50
C ALA A 158 3.83 4.77 -14.95
N LEU A 159 4.14 3.47 -14.94
CA LEU A 159 5.47 2.94 -15.26
C LEU A 159 5.44 2.19 -16.60
N ASP A 160 6.55 2.24 -17.32
CA ASP A 160 6.82 1.29 -18.38
C ASP A 160 7.00 -0.14 -17.82
N GLN A 161 6.87 -1.14 -18.68
CA GLN A 161 6.85 -2.54 -18.27
C GLN A 161 8.13 -2.97 -17.55
N ASP A 162 9.30 -2.55 -18.03
CA ASP A 162 10.59 -2.95 -17.44
C ASP A 162 10.78 -2.31 -16.05
N THR A 163 10.39 -1.04 -15.92
CA THR A 163 10.44 -0.33 -14.64
C THR A 163 9.43 -0.90 -13.66
N ALA A 164 8.22 -1.26 -14.10
CA ALA A 164 7.19 -1.90 -13.28
C ALA A 164 7.66 -3.25 -12.74
N GLU A 165 8.26 -4.09 -13.59
CA GLU A 165 8.79 -5.40 -13.20
C GLU A 165 9.92 -5.27 -12.16
N ARG A 166 10.88 -4.38 -12.42
CA ARG A 166 11.99 -4.11 -11.50
C ARG A 166 11.49 -3.59 -10.16
N PHE A 167 10.55 -2.64 -10.19
CA PHE A 167 9.93 -2.07 -9.01
C PHE A 167 9.25 -3.15 -8.16
N MET A 168 8.37 -3.96 -8.75
CA MET A 168 7.67 -5.03 -8.03
C MET A 168 8.65 -6.06 -7.45
N THR A 169 9.65 -6.48 -8.23
CA THR A 169 10.70 -7.40 -7.76
C THR A 169 11.42 -6.85 -6.53
N GLN A 170 11.85 -5.59 -6.56
CA GLN A 170 12.60 -4.97 -5.48
C GLN A 170 11.74 -4.78 -4.22
N VAL A 171 10.55 -4.19 -4.36
CA VAL A 171 9.67 -3.90 -3.24
C VAL A 171 9.17 -5.18 -2.57
N LEU A 172 8.68 -6.15 -3.35
CA LEU A 172 8.19 -7.41 -2.78
C LEU A 172 9.34 -8.25 -2.19
N GLY A 173 10.50 -8.26 -2.82
CA GLY A 173 11.71 -8.91 -2.28
C GLY A 173 12.11 -8.33 -0.92
N TYR A 174 12.09 -7.00 -0.81
CA TYR A 174 12.35 -6.29 0.45
C TYR A 174 11.32 -6.61 1.53
N CYS A 175 10.02 -6.58 1.17
CA CYS A 175 8.94 -6.91 2.09
C CYS A 175 9.03 -8.37 2.59
N ARG A 176 9.28 -9.31 1.68
CA ARG A 176 9.44 -10.74 2.01
C ARG A 176 10.58 -10.99 3.00
N GLN A 177 11.75 -10.37 2.78
CA GLN A 177 12.90 -10.52 3.69
C GLN A 177 12.61 -10.04 5.11
N ARG A 178 11.63 -9.16 5.29
CA ARG A 178 11.20 -8.60 6.58
C ARG A 178 9.91 -9.20 7.14
N GLY A 179 9.35 -10.20 6.47
CA GLY A 179 8.09 -10.81 6.88
C GLY A 179 6.88 -9.86 6.79
N MET A 180 6.99 -8.79 6.01
CA MET A 180 5.89 -7.85 5.79
C MET A 180 4.81 -8.49 4.90
N THR A 181 3.55 -8.24 5.25
CA THR A 181 2.42 -8.62 4.39
C THR A 181 2.23 -7.54 3.31
N VAL A 182 2.02 -7.96 2.08
CA VAL A 182 1.69 -7.02 0.99
C VAL A 182 0.31 -7.34 0.43
N VAL A 183 -0.51 -6.30 0.25
CA VAL A 183 -1.79 -6.38 -0.46
C VAL A 183 -1.73 -5.41 -1.63
N ALA A 184 -1.69 -5.91 -2.84
CA ALA A 184 -1.55 -5.09 -4.04
C ALA A 184 -2.80 -5.16 -4.93
N VAL A 185 -3.26 -4.01 -5.41
CA VAL A 185 -4.22 -3.92 -6.52
C VAL A 185 -3.42 -3.67 -7.78
N SER A 186 -3.61 -4.50 -8.79
CA SER A 186 -2.99 -4.33 -10.11
C SER A 186 -3.97 -4.67 -11.22
N HIS A 187 -3.91 -3.93 -12.30
CA HIS A 187 -4.63 -4.22 -13.56
C HIS A 187 -3.75 -4.98 -14.56
N ASP A 188 -2.48 -5.22 -14.24
CA ASP A 188 -1.56 -5.97 -15.08
C ASP A 188 -1.59 -7.47 -14.71
N PRO A 189 -2.16 -8.34 -15.56
CA PRO A 189 -2.21 -9.77 -15.30
C PRO A 189 -0.82 -10.42 -15.27
N ALA A 190 0.13 -9.93 -16.09
CA ALA A 190 1.47 -10.52 -16.17
C ALA A 190 2.26 -10.24 -14.89
N LEU A 191 2.17 -9.02 -14.34
CA LEU A 191 2.75 -8.71 -13.02
C LEU A 191 2.10 -9.52 -11.91
N THR A 192 0.78 -9.68 -11.96
CA THR A 192 0.06 -10.49 -10.97
C THR A 192 0.51 -11.94 -11.00
N GLU A 193 0.59 -12.56 -12.18
CA GLU A 193 1.03 -13.95 -12.34
C GLU A 193 2.46 -14.19 -11.83
N ARG A 194 3.37 -13.24 -12.07
CA ARG A 194 4.78 -13.39 -11.66
C ARG A 194 5.03 -13.15 -10.18
N HIS A 195 4.28 -12.24 -9.57
CA HIS A 195 4.60 -11.70 -8.24
C HIS A 195 3.64 -12.11 -7.14
N ALA A 196 2.41 -12.54 -7.48
CA ALA A 196 1.43 -12.91 -6.48
C ALA A 196 1.75 -14.28 -5.85
N GLU A 197 1.76 -14.34 -4.53
CA GLU A 197 1.72 -15.61 -3.79
C GLU A 197 0.28 -16.07 -3.58
N ASN A 198 -0.65 -15.11 -3.51
CA ASN A 198 -2.09 -15.36 -3.47
C ASN A 198 -2.80 -14.36 -4.38
N VAL A 199 -3.89 -14.78 -5.01
CA VAL A 199 -4.76 -13.91 -5.81
C VAL A 199 -6.18 -14.00 -5.29
N ILE A 200 -6.78 -12.84 -5.04
CA ILE A 200 -8.19 -12.70 -4.66
C ILE A 200 -8.90 -11.98 -5.80
N SER A 201 -9.87 -12.65 -6.42
CA SER A 201 -10.72 -12.05 -7.44
C SER A 201 -11.96 -11.46 -6.79
N LEU A 202 -12.10 -10.14 -6.80
CA LEU A 202 -13.32 -9.48 -6.33
C LEU A 202 -14.44 -9.67 -7.35
N ARG A 203 -15.49 -10.35 -6.92
CA ARG A 203 -16.79 -10.36 -7.57
C ARG A 203 -17.68 -9.45 -6.72
N ALA A 204 -17.65 -8.13 -6.98
CA ALA A 204 -18.58 -7.24 -6.31
C ALA A 204 -19.96 -7.45 -6.93
N GLU A 205 -20.92 -7.88 -6.15
CA GLU A 205 -22.34 -7.80 -6.48
C GLU A 205 -22.74 -6.35 -6.19
N VAL A 206 -23.09 -5.61 -7.23
CA VAL A 206 -23.67 -4.27 -7.12
C VAL A 206 -25.19 -4.48 -7.22
N GLU A 207 -25.89 -4.33 -6.10
CA GLU A 207 -27.36 -4.29 -6.05
C GLU A 207 -27.87 -2.90 -6.45
#